data_d813ad5a5118fff7bd4055babf3e2805
#
_entry.id   d813ad5a5118fff7bd4055babf3e2805
#
_cell.length_a   1.000
_cell.length_b   1.000
_cell.length_c   1.000
_cell.angle_alpha   90.00
_cell.angle_beta   90.00
_cell.angle_gamma   90.00
#
_symmetry.space_group_name_H-M   'P 1'
#
loop_
_entity.id
_entity.type
_entity.pdbx_description
1 polymer ?
#
loop_
_entity_poly.entity_id
_entity_poly.type
_entity_poly.pdbx_seq_one_letter_code
_entity_poly.pdbx_strand_id
1 'polypeptide(L)'
;MMYMLVRHKVADFAKWKPVYDAHLSARQKAGLNEEHIFRNADDPNEVLLLFSMEDLDKAKAFTASDDLRQAMEKAGVSEKPDVYFLK
;
A
#
# COMPACT_ATOMS: atom_id res chain seq x y z
N MET A 1 4.95 -2.93 18.82
CA MET A 1 4.65 -2.06 17.66
C MET A 1 3.86 -2.83 16.62
N MET A 2 2.94 -2.20 15.93
CA MET A 2 2.12 -2.86 14.91
C MET A 2 2.58 -2.47 13.50
N TYR A 3 2.49 -3.43 12.58
CA TYR A 3 2.89 -3.24 11.19
C TYR A 3 1.79 -3.70 10.24
N MET A 4 1.77 -3.12 9.06
CA MET A 4 0.94 -3.58 7.95
C MET A 4 1.86 -3.92 6.78
N LEU A 5 1.75 -5.14 6.28
CA LEU A 5 2.48 -5.58 5.10
C LEU A 5 1.50 -5.73 3.95
N VAL A 6 1.81 -5.09 2.83
CA VAL A 6 1.00 -5.17 1.62
C VAL A 6 1.84 -5.76 0.49
N ARG A 7 1.31 -6.78 -0.17
CA ARG A 7 1.89 -7.35 -1.38
C ARG A 7 0.90 -7.18 -2.51
N HIS A 8 1.33 -6.56 -3.61
CA HIS A 8 0.48 -6.48 -4.80
C HIS A 8 1.32 -6.41 -6.07
N LYS A 9 0.70 -6.74 -7.20
CA LYS A 9 1.30 -6.58 -8.51
C LYS A 9 0.74 -5.35 -9.19
N VAL A 10 1.61 -4.63 -9.87
CA VAL A 10 1.26 -3.44 -10.66
C VAL A 10 1.62 -3.69 -12.12
N ALA A 11 0.95 -2.99 -13.03
CA ALA A 11 1.22 -3.12 -14.46
C ALA A 11 2.59 -2.52 -14.83
N ASP A 12 2.96 -1.43 -14.16
CA ASP A 12 4.23 -0.72 -14.40
C ASP A 12 4.59 0.08 -13.14
N PHE A 13 5.68 -0.30 -12.50
CA PHE A 13 6.14 0.36 -11.27
C PHE A 13 6.36 1.87 -11.48
N ALA A 14 6.92 2.28 -12.61
CA ALA A 14 7.19 3.68 -12.89
C ALA A 14 5.92 4.53 -12.98
N LYS A 15 4.81 3.92 -13.37
CA LYS A 15 3.49 4.58 -13.41
C LYS A 15 2.78 4.51 -12.06
N TRP A 16 3.01 3.44 -11.30
CA TRP A 16 2.41 3.23 -10.00
C TRP A 16 2.97 4.21 -8.95
N LYS A 17 4.28 4.41 -8.94
CA LYS A 17 4.97 5.17 -7.88
C LYS A 17 4.46 6.61 -7.74
N PRO A 18 4.24 7.40 -8.81
CA PRO A 18 3.72 8.75 -8.66
C PRO A 18 2.32 8.80 -8.05
N VAL A 19 1.45 7.85 -8.38
CA VAL A 19 0.10 7.76 -7.81
C VAL A 19 0.18 7.40 -6.33
N TYR A 20 1.04 6.46 -5.98
CA TYR A 20 1.32 6.08 -4.59
C TYR A 20 1.81 7.29 -3.78
N ASP A 21 2.77 8.02 -4.31
CA ASP A 21 3.32 9.21 -3.64
C ASP A 21 2.26 10.29 -3.43
N ALA A 22 1.39 10.50 -4.41
CA ALA A 22 0.32 11.48 -4.32
C ALA A 22 -0.72 11.14 -3.25
N HIS A 23 -0.78 9.89 -2.80
CA HIS A 23 -1.73 9.41 -1.79
C HIS A 23 -1.18 9.45 -0.36
N LEU A 24 -0.03 10.11 -0.16
CA LEU A 24 0.66 10.17 1.14
C LEU A 24 -0.22 10.73 2.26
N SER A 25 -0.94 11.82 2.00
CA SER A 25 -1.76 12.45 3.04
C SER A 25 -2.87 11.54 3.55
N ALA A 26 -3.45 10.71 2.69
CA ALA A 26 -4.47 9.74 3.08
C ALA A 26 -3.87 8.66 3.99
N ARG A 27 -2.66 8.19 3.68
CA ARG A 27 -1.95 7.23 4.53
C ARG A 27 -1.61 7.82 5.90
N GLN A 28 -1.16 9.07 5.93
CA GLN A 28 -0.84 9.76 7.20
C GLN A 28 -2.07 9.90 8.08
N LYS A 29 -3.22 10.24 7.49
CA LYS A 29 -4.49 10.34 8.23
C LYS A 29 -4.93 8.99 8.80
N ALA A 30 -4.55 7.90 8.15
CA ALA A 30 -4.83 6.54 8.62
C ALA A 30 -3.82 6.04 9.66
N GLY A 31 -2.83 6.86 10.02
CA GLY A 31 -1.80 6.48 10.99
C GLY A 31 -0.77 5.50 10.44
N LEU A 32 -0.58 5.50 9.12
CA LEU A 32 0.36 4.61 8.44
C LEU A 32 1.62 5.37 8.08
N ASN A 33 2.76 4.84 8.53
CA ASN A 33 4.08 5.41 8.24
C ASN A 33 4.86 4.40 7.40
N GLU A 34 5.34 4.83 6.23
CA GLU A 34 6.12 3.97 5.35
C GLU A 34 7.47 3.67 5.99
N GLU A 35 7.79 2.37 6.14
CA GLU A 35 9.08 1.91 6.62
C GLU A 35 9.96 1.46 5.47
N HIS A 36 9.42 0.62 4.58
CA HIS A 36 10.16 0.12 3.42
C HIS A 36 9.23 -0.10 2.23
N ILE A 37 9.78 0.11 1.03
CA ILE A 37 9.19 -0.33 -0.23
C ILE A 37 10.17 -1.31 -0.85
N PHE A 38 9.71 -2.54 -1.09
CA PHE A 38 10.51 -3.57 -1.75
C PHE A 38 9.89 -3.93 -3.09
N ARG A 39 10.74 -4.35 -4.00
CA ARG A 39 10.31 -4.96 -5.28
C ARG A 39 10.92 -6.36 -5.33
N ASN A 40 10.14 -7.31 -5.86
CA ASN A 40 10.65 -8.66 -6.04
C ASN A 40 11.85 -8.62 -7.00
N ALA A 41 12.96 -9.26 -6.61
CA ALA A 41 14.18 -9.28 -7.42
C ALA A 41 13.97 -9.91 -8.80
N ASP A 42 13.02 -10.85 -8.91
CA ASP A 42 12.71 -11.57 -10.14
C ASP A 42 11.54 -10.95 -10.91
N ASP A 43 10.74 -10.09 -10.26
CA ASP A 43 9.60 -9.42 -10.87
C ASP A 43 9.48 -8.00 -10.32
N PRO A 44 10.04 -7.00 -11.01
CA PRO A 44 10.06 -5.61 -10.50
C PRO A 44 8.68 -4.96 -10.38
N ASN A 45 7.63 -5.59 -10.93
CA ASN A 45 6.26 -5.12 -10.80
C ASN A 45 5.49 -5.79 -9.65
N GLU A 46 6.14 -6.67 -8.90
CA GLU A 46 5.62 -7.15 -7.63
C GLU A 46 6.21 -6.29 -6.51
N VAL A 47 5.33 -5.57 -5.81
CA VAL A 47 5.71 -4.57 -4.81
C VAL A 47 5.27 -5.02 -3.43
N LEU A 48 6.17 -4.91 -2.47
CA LEU A 48 5.88 -5.17 -1.06
C LEU A 48 6.11 -3.89 -0.27
N LEU A 49 5.10 -3.51 0.50
CA LEU A 49 5.11 -2.27 1.29
C LEU A 49 5.02 -2.63 2.77
N LEU A 50 5.94 -2.11 3.55
CA LEU A 50 5.91 -2.26 5.01
C LEU A 50 5.62 -0.91 5.64
N PHE A 51 4.53 -0.86 6.42
CA PHE A 51 4.14 0.32 7.18
C PHE A 51 4.13 0.01 8.67
N SER A 52 4.52 0.97 9.51
CA SER A 52 4.15 0.94 10.92
C SER A 52 2.75 1.55 11.07
N MET A 53 1.98 1.05 12.04
CA MET A 53 0.61 1.50 12.29
C MET A 53 0.50 2.12 13.68
N GLU A 54 -0.16 3.27 13.76
CA GLU A 54 -0.48 3.91 15.04
C GLU A 54 -1.81 3.41 15.59
N ASP A 55 -2.75 3.01 14.69
CA ASP A 55 -4.11 2.60 15.06
C ASP A 55 -4.57 1.51 14.09
N LEU A 56 -4.81 0.31 14.63
CA LEU A 56 -5.23 -0.83 13.82
C LEU A 56 -6.59 -0.62 13.16
N ASP A 57 -7.55 -0.02 13.86
CA ASP A 57 -8.89 0.19 13.32
C ASP A 57 -8.87 1.20 12.16
N LYS A 58 -8.09 2.27 12.29
CA LYS A 58 -7.92 3.24 11.21
C LYS A 58 -7.26 2.61 9.98
N ALA A 59 -6.24 1.78 10.20
CA ALA A 59 -5.55 1.09 9.10
C ALA A 59 -6.50 0.14 8.37
N LYS A 60 -7.31 -0.62 9.11
CA LYS A 60 -8.30 -1.52 8.51
C LYS A 60 -9.36 -0.75 7.72
N ALA A 61 -9.85 0.36 8.26
CA ALA A 61 -10.82 1.21 7.57
C ALA A 61 -10.23 1.79 6.28
N PHE A 62 -8.96 2.19 6.31
CA PHE A 62 -8.26 2.72 5.15
C PHE A 62 -8.15 1.66 4.03
N THR A 63 -7.76 0.43 4.38
CA THR A 63 -7.61 -0.64 3.38
C THR A 63 -8.94 -1.09 2.77
N ALA A 64 -10.06 -0.83 3.46
CA ALA A 64 -11.40 -1.14 2.97
C ALA A 64 -12.05 0.07 2.26
N SER A 65 -11.39 1.22 2.20
CA SER A 65 -11.99 2.45 1.67
C SER A 65 -12.10 2.43 0.15
N ASP A 66 -13.15 3.06 -0.37
CA ASP A 66 -13.33 3.26 -1.82
C ASP A 66 -12.26 4.17 -2.39
N ASP A 67 -11.81 5.15 -1.62
CA ASP A 67 -10.76 6.08 -2.02
C ASP A 67 -9.46 5.34 -2.35
N LEU A 68 -9.05 4.41 -1.48
CA LEU A 68 -7.87 3.58 -1.75
C LEU A 68 -8.09 2.65 -2.95
N ARG A 69 -9.27 2.05 -3.07
CA ARG A 69 -9.60 1.19 -4.19
C ARG A 69 -9.48 1.93 -5.52
N GLN A 70 -10.02 3.14 -5.59
CA GLN A 70 -9.93 3.98 -6.78
C GLN A 70 -8.49 4.37 -7.08
N ALA A 71 -7.70 4.70 -6.05
CA ALA A 71 -6.28 5.03 -6.22
C ALA A 71 -5.50 3.84 -6.77
N MET A 72 -5.78 2.63 -6.30
CA MET A 72 -5.12 1.42 -6.79
C MET A 72 -5.48 1.11 -8.24
N GLU A 73 -6.76 1.28 -8.62
CA GLU A 73 -7.18 1.11 -10.01
C GLU A 73 -6.46 2.11 -10.93
N LYS A 74 -6.40 3.36 -10.51
CA LYS A 74 -5.72 4.43 -11.25
C LYS A 74 -4.22 4.16 -11.36
N ALA A 75 -3.63 3.57 -10.33
CA ALA A 75 -2.20 3.25 -10.28
C ALA A 75 -1.83 1.99 -11.08
N GLY A 76 -2.81 1.26 -11.59
CA GLY A 76 -2.58 0.05 -12.39
C GLY A 76 -2.27 -1.19 -11.56
N VAL A 77 -2.86 -1.31 -10.38
CA VAL A 77 -2.75 -2.53 -9.57
C VAL A 77 -3.56 -3.62 -10.27
N SER A 78 -2.87 -4.67 -10.71
CA SER A 78 -3.45 -5.70 -11.60
C SER A 78 -4.15 -6.83 -10.88
N GLU A 79 -3.89 -7.01 -9.59
CA GLU A 79 -4.47 -8.07 -8.77
C GLU A 79 -4.92 -7.50 -7.42
N LYS A 80 -5.85 -8.20 -6.76
CA LYS A 80 -6.25 -7.84 -5.41
C LYS A 80 -5.02 -7.92 -4.49
N PRO A 81 -4.70 -6.86 -3.74
CA PRO A 81 -3.54 -6.90 -2.85
C PRO A 81 -3.75 -7.84 -1.67
N ASP A 82 -2.65 -8.47 -1.24
CA ASP A 82 -2.61 -9.22 0.01
C ASP A 82 -2.19 -8.25 1.11
N VAL A 83 -2.99 -8.17 2.18
CA VAL A 83 -2.74 -7.26 3.30
C VAL A 83 -2.65 -8.06 4.58
N TYR A 84 -1.56 -7.86 5.33
CA TYR A 84 -1.33 -8.51 6.62
C TYR A 84 -1.18 -7.46 7.70
N PHE A 85 -1.94 -7.63 8.80
CA PHE A 85 -1.82 -6.77 9.97
C PHE A 85 -1.00 -7.54 11.02
N LEU A 86 0.15 -7.00 11.40
CA LEU A 86 1.17 -7.69 12.19
C LEU A 86 1.46 -6.97 13.49
N LYS A 87 1.84 -7.75 14.49
CA LYS A 87 2.27 -7.23 15.79
C LYS A 87 3.69 -7.68 16.10
#